data_3e20c0081471e5839295b72631712cf9
#
_entry.id   3e20c0081471e5839295b72631712cf9
#
_cell.length_a   1.000
_cell.length_b   1.000
_cell.length_c   1.000
_cell.angle_alpha   90.00
_cell.angle_beta   90.00
_cell.angle_gamma   90.00
#
_symmetry.space_group_name_H-M   'P 1'
#
loop_
_entity.id
_entity.type
_entity.pdbx_description
1 polymer ?
#
loop_
_entity_poly.entity_id
_entity_poly.type
_entity_poly.pdbx_seq_one_letter_code
_entity_poly.pdbx_strand_id
1 'polypeptide(L)'
;MATDLDHSTQAPAFIAEDRYECVDGRFLEAKSLGAFESDVTSLLFLLMGSFVFERRLGRIVSETLFSIEPSKGLKRRPDLAFVSQDRWPLDRPAPRQSAWDVIPDLAVEVVSPTNTASEIVVKVAEYFHAGVREVWVVYPVEAQIYAFQSPRTVRVFLSGDTISESPAIPDFQLRLSEVFKSSEEETRDEFPHDATMPQS
;
A
#
# COMPACT_ATOMS: atom_id res chain seq x y z
N MET A 1 -35.65 11.74 0.85
CA MET A 1 -35.45 12.10 -0.57
C MET A 1 -33.97 11.94 -0.84
N ALA A 2 -33.61 10.85 -1.51
CA ALA A 2 -32.23 10.63 -1.93
C ALA A 2 -31.99 11.44 -3.20
N THR A 3 -31.02 12.31 -3.16
CA THR A 3 -30.57 13.07 -4.33
C THR A 3 -29.78 12.13 -5.22
N ASP A 4 -30.37 11.76 -6.36
CA ASP A 4 -29.71 11.13 -7.50
C ASP A 4 -28.52 12.02 -7.94
N LEU A 5 -27.30 11.55 -7.73
CA LEU A 5 -26.11 12.15 -8.32
C LEU A 5 -26.06 11.71 -9.78
N ASP A 6 -26.24 12.70 -10.64
CA ASP A 6 -26.16 12.61 -12.09
C ASP A 6 -24.86 11.89 -12.53
N HIS A 7 -25.01 10.81 -13.28
CA HIS A 7 -23.93 9.96 -13.79
C HIS A 7 -23.30 10.58 -15.05
N SER A 8 -22.70 11.78 -14.92
CA SER A 8 -21.89 12.29 -16.02
C SER A 8 -20.54 11.56 -16.07
N THR A 9 -20.21 11.01 -17.22
CA THR A 9 -18.95 10.31 -17.54
C THR A 9 -17.71 11.23 -17.54
N GLN A 10 -17.83 12.47 -17.12
CA GLN A 10 -16.72 13.41 -16.94
C GLN A 10 -16.52 13.70 -15.45
N ALA A 11 -15.28 13.48 -14.97
CA ALA A 11 -14.91 13.96 -13.65
C ALA A 11 -15.22 15.45 -13.54
N PRO A 12 -15.83 15.92 -12.45
CA PRO A 12 -16.08 17.35 -12.27
C PRO A 12 -14.75 18.08 -12.37
N ALA A 13 -14.70 19.16 -13.16
CA ALA A 13 -13.50 19.92 -13.53
C ALA A 13 -12.68 20.51 -12.37
N PHE A 14 -13.00 20.19 -11.14
CA PHE A 14 -12.39 20.74 -9.92
C PHE A 14 -12.06 19.69 -8.84
N ILE A 15 -12.27 18.40 -9.11
CA ILE A 15 -11.85 17.37 -8.18
C ILE A 15 -10.57 16.79 -8.77
N ALA A 16 -9.45 17.08 -8.11
CA ALA A 16 -8.16 16.58 -8.52
C ALA A 16 -8.28 15.07 -8.81
N GLU A 17 -7.95 14.66 -10.04
CA GLU A 17 -7.88 13.25 -10.47
C GLU A 17 -7.01 12.41 -9.51
N ASP A 18 -6.34 13.07 -8.59
CA ASP A 18 -5.39 12.54 -7.61
C ASP A 18 -6.03 11.74 -6.46
N ARG A 19 -7.37 11.72 -6.34
CA ARG A 19 -8.06 11.01 -5.25
C ARG A 19 -9.05 9.95 -5.71
N TYR A 20 -9.00 9.52 -6.97
CA TYR A 20 -9.97 8.57 -7.51
C TYR A 20 -9.28 7.33 -8.07
N GLU A 21 -9.97 6.21 -7.91
CA GLU A 21 -9.80 5.01 -8.71
C GLU A 21 -10.86 5.02 -9.82
N CYS A 22 -10.68 4.24 -10.87
CA CYS A 22 -11.69 4.07 -11.91
C CYS A 22 -12.01 2.57 -12.05
N VAL A 23 -13.25 2.20 -11.79
CA VAL A 23 -13.73 0.81 -11.85
C VAL A 23 -15.00 0.78 -12.71
N ASP A 24 -15.01 -0.04 -13.76
CA ASP A 24 -16.13 -0.13 -14.71
C ASP A 24 -16.59 1.23 -15.25
N GLY A 25 -15.63 2.12 -15.52
CA GLY A 25 -15.89 3.49 -16.00
C GLY A 25 -16.45 4.45 -14.94
N ARG A 26 -16.53 4.05 -13.68
CA ARG A 26 -16.97 4.89 -12.55
C ARG A 26 -15.77 5.35 -11.75
N PHE A 27 -15.78 6.63 -11.40
CA PHE A 27 -14.79 7.20 -10.47
C PHE A 27 -15.23 6.92 -9.04
N LEU A 28 -14.37 6.23 -8.30
CA LEU A 28 -14.55 5.95 -6.87
C LEU A 28 -13.53 6.74 -6.09
N GLU A 29 -13.95 7.49 -5.08
CA GLU A 29 -13.03 8.21 -4.21
C GLU A 29 -12.14 7.22 -3.47
N ALA A 30 -10.82 7.42 -3.56
CA ALA A 30 -9.85 6.65 -2.81
C ALA A 30 -9.97 7.01 -1.32
N LYS A 31 -10.01 6.01 -0.46
CA LYS A 31 -10.14 6.20 0.99
C LYS A 31 -8.84 6.76 1.55
N SER A 32 -8.97 7.74 2.42
CA SER A 32 -7.81 8.31 3.13
C SER A 32 -7.40 7.38 4.28
N LEU A 33 -6.11 7.21 4.47
CA LEU A 33 -5.55 6.54 5.63
C LEU A 33 -5.66 7.42 6.88
N GLY A 34 -5.85 6.82 8.05
CA GLY A 34 -5.68 7.48 9.34
C GLY A 34 -4.21 7.74 9.65
N ALA A 35 -3.93 8.41 10.78
CA ALA A 35 -2.56 8.74 11.17
C ALA A 35 -1.70 7.48 11.40
N PHE A 36 -2.26 6.46 12.04
CA PHE A 36 -1.57 5.21 12.33
C PHE A 36 -1.26 4.42 11.06
N GLU A 37 -2.24 4.26 10.17
CA GLU A 37 -2.04 3.61 8.88
C GLU A 37 -1.03 4.36 8.01
N SER A 38 -1.04 5.69 8.06
CA SER A 38 -0.09 6.54 7.34
C SER A 38 1.34 6.39 7.87
N ASP A 39 1.52 6.23 9.18
CA ASP A 39 2.84 5.99 9.80
C ASP A 39 3.40 4.64 9.35
N VAL A 40 2.60 3.57 9.44
CA VAL A 40 2.95 2.23 8.94
C VAL A 40 3.31 2.25 7.45
N THR A 41 2.51 2.96 6.64
CA THR A 41 2.78 3.12 5.20
C THR A 41 4.10 3.83 4.95
N SER A 42 4.40 4.87 5.73
CA SER A 42 5.64 5.64 5.61
C SER A 42 6.87 4.81 5.98
N LEU A 43 6.79 3.97 7.03
CA LEU A 43 7.86 3.05 7.40
C LEU A 43 8.10 2.00 6.30
N LEU A 44 7.05 1.40 5.76
CA LEU A 44 7.15 0.47 4.64
C LEU A 44 7.78 1.14 3.42
N PHE A 45 7.33 2.35 3.08
CA PHE A 45 7.91 3.13 1.97
C PHE A 45 9.40 3.35 2.16
N LEU A 46 9.83 3.74 3.36
CA LEU A 46 11.23 4.01 3.69
C LEU A 46 12.09 2.74 3.57
N LEU A 47 11.66 1.64 4.21
CA LEU A 47 12.42 0.39 4.26
C LEU A 47 12.54 -0.26 2.87
N MET A 48 11.43 -0.36 2.15
CA MET A 48 11.40 -0.88 0.78
C MET A 48 12.14 0.06 -0.19
N GLY A 49 11.90 1.37 -0.07
CA GLY A 49 12.48 2.39 -0.93
C GLY A 49 14.00 2.44 -0.85
N SER A 50 14.57 2.40 0.35
CA SER A 50 16.02 2.36 0.56
C SER A 50 16.66 1.15 -0.11
N PHE A 51 16.10 -0.04 0.11
CA PHE A 51 16.60 -1.29 -0.48
C PHE A 51 16.55 -1.26 -2.01
N VAL A 52 15.41 -0.87 -2.57
CA VAL A 52 15.18 -0.81 -4.03
C VAL A 52 16.08 0.22 -4.69
N PHE A 53 16.25 1.39 -4.05
CA PHE A 53 17.08 2.48 -4.55
C PHE A 53 18.56 2.11 -4.58
N GLU A 54 19.10 1.58 -3.46
CA GLU A 54 20.52 1.19 -3.36
C GLU A 54 20.91 0.13 -4.38
N ARG A 55 20.02 -0.82 -4.65
CA ARG A 55 20.24 -1.92 -5.60
C ARG A 55 19.80 -1.61 -7.02
N ARG A 56 19.25 -0.42 -7.25
CA ARG A 56 18.77 0.03 -8.57
C ARG A 56 17.75 -0.94 -9.19
N LEU A 57 16.88 -1.55 -8.36
CA LEU A 57 15.92 -2.54 -8.81
C LEU A 57 14.71 -1.93 -9.52
N GLY A 58 14.40 -0.67 -9.25
CA GLY A 58 13.20 0.00 -9.76
C GLY A 58 12.83 1.21 -8.91
N ARG A 59 11.53 1.39 -8.69
CA ARG A 59 10.96 2.49 -7.89
C ARG A 59 9.91 1.96 -6.93
N ILE A 60 9.92 2.46 -5.70
CA ILE A 60 8.77 2.44 -4.81
C ILE A 60 8.05 3.77 -4.96
N VAL A 61 6.74 3.73 -5.14
CA VAL A 61 5.88 4.92 -5.24
C VAL A 61 4.68 4.77 -4.31
N SER A 62 4.17 5.89 -3.81
CA SER A 62 2.99 5.94 -2.94
C SER A 62 1.82 6.55 -3.68
N GLU A 63 0.60 6.10 -3.36
CA GLU A 63 -0.67 6.65 -3.85
C GLU A 63 -0.69 7.00 -5.35
N THR A 64 0.02 6.22 -6.15
CA THR A 64 0.11 6.43 -7.59
C THR A 64 -1.01 5.70 -8.29
N LEU A 65 -1.73 6.41 -9.15
CA LEU A 65 -2.79 5.82 -9.97
C LEU A 65 -2.16 5.04 -11.13
N PHE A 66 -2.48 3.75 -11.22
CA PHE A 66 -2.04 2.87 -12.31
C PHE A 66 -3.20 2.49 -13.22
N SER A 67 -2.97 2.52 -14.52
CA SER A 67 -3.90 1.98 -15.52
C SER A 67 -3.64 0.47 -15.65
N ILE A 68 -4.30 -0.34 -14.81
CA ILE A 68 -4.00 -1.78 -14.71
C ILE A 68 -4.73 -2.64 -15.75
N GLU A 69 -5.85 -2.18 -16.29
CA GLU A 69 -6.56 -2.82 -17.39
C GLU A 69 -7.18 -1.76 -18.32
N PRO A 70 -6.37 -1.19 -19.25
CA PRO A 70 -6.81 -0.07 -20.13
C PRO A 70 -8.05 -0.38 -20.95
N SER A 71 -8.22 -1.64 -21.41
CA SER A 71 -9.34 -2.08 -22.21
C SER A 71 -10.70 -1.95 -21.51
N LYS A 72 -10.70 -2.02 -20.18
CA LYS A 72 -11.88 -1.82 -19.32
C LYS A 72 -11.90 -0.47 -18.61
N GLY A 73 -10.87 0.35 -18.83
CA GLY A 73 -10.70 1.61 -18.11
C GLY A 73 -10.42 1.42 -16.62
N LEU A 74 -9.96 0.23 -16.20
CA LEU A 74 -9.68 -0.08 -14.79
C LEU A 74 -8.39 0.60 -14.34
N LYS A 75 -8.52 1.46 -13.33
CA LYS A 75 -7.39 2.13 -12.70
C LYS A 75 -7.46 1.92 -11.19
N ARG A 76 -6.33 1.54 -10.60
CA ARG A 76 -6.19 1.32 -9.16
C ARG A 76 -5.06 2.17 -8.59
N ARG A 77 -5.24 2.55 -7.33
CA ARG A 77 -4.31 3.39 -6.57
C ARG A 77 -3.92 2.64 -5.29
N PRO A 78 -2.94 1.75 -5.35
CA PRO A 78 -2.43 1.12 -4.13
C PRO A 78 -1.74 2.16 -3.24
N ASP A 79 -1.75 1.94 -1.94
CA ASP A 79 -1.05 2.81 -0.98
C ASP A 79 0.45 2.86 -1.26
N LEU A 80 1.06 1.70 -1.59
CA LEU A 80 2.43 1.62 -2.13
C LEU A 80 2.48 0.67 -3.34
N ALA A 81 3.41 0.94 -4.24
CA ALA A 81 3.70 0.04 -5.35
C ALA A 81 5.20 -0.03 -5.66
N PHE A 82 5.66 -1.21 -6.08
CA PHE A 82 6.97 -1.40 -6.68
C PHE A 82 6.84 -1.58 -8.19
N VAL A 83 7.58 -0.77 -8.93
CA VAL A 83 7.73 -0.89 -10.39
C VAL A 83 9.20 -1.21 -10.67
N SER A 84 9.47 -2.41 -11.15
CA SER A 84 10.83 -2.85 -11.48
C SER A 84 11.41 -2.06 -12.67
N GLN A 85 12.74 -1.99 -12.74
CA GLN A 85 13.42 -1.41 -13.90
C GLN A 85 13.17 -2.17 -15.20
N ASP A 86 12.76 -3.44 -15.12
CA ASP A 86 12.40 -4.24 -16.29
C ASP A 86 11.07 -3.79 -16.90
N ARG A 87 10.14 -3.34 -16.07
CA ARG A 87 8.83 -2.80 -16.51
C ARG A 87 8.91 -1.33 -16.88
N TRP A 88 9.76 -0.57 -16.17
CA TRP A 88 9.97 0.84 -16.43
C TRP A 88 11.41 1.23 -16.12
N PRO A 89 12.29 1.36 -17.15
CA PRO A 89 13.70 1.67 -17.00
C PRO A 89 13.96 2.89 -16.11
N LEU A 90 15.05 2.85 -15.33
CA LEU A 90 15.37 3.91 -14.37
C LEU A 90 15.73 5.26 -15.02
N ASP A 91 16.25 5.24 -16.25
CA ASP A 91 16.56 6.42 -17.05
C ASP A 91 15.33 7.05 -17.70
N ARG A 92 14.22 6.30 -17.77
CA ARG A 92 12.93 6.81 -18.24
C ARG A 92 12.21 7.54 -17.09
N PRO A 93 11.89 8.85 -17.21
CA PRO A 93 11.15 9.56 -16.18
C PRO A 93 9.73 9.00 -16.04
N ALA A 94 9.13 9.16 -14.85
CA ALA A 94 7.72 8.89 -14.66
C ALA A 94 6.87 9.76 -15.60
N PRO A 95 5.73 9.27 -16.10
CA PRO A 95 4.90 10.03 -17.03
C PRO A 95 4.29 11.27 -16.33
N ARG A 96 4.07 12.33 -17.11
CA ARG A 96 3.38 13.55 -16.65
C ARG A 96 1.86 13.45 -16.84
N GLN A 97 1.31 12.26 -16.66
CA GLN A 97 -0.12 11.96 -16.80
C GLN A 97 -0.69 11.63 -15.43
N SER A 98 -2.02 11.72 -15.29
CA SER A 98 -2.73 11.39 -14.05
C SER A 98 -2.57 9.92 -13.66
N ALA A 99 -2.53 9.00 -14.62
CA ALA A 99 -2.32 7.59 -14.39
C ALA A 99 -1.05 7.08 -15.07
N TRP A 100 -0.34 6.19 -14.40
CA TRP A 100 0.83 5.52 -14.96
C TRP A 100 0.38 4.27 -15.72
N ASP A 101 0.68 4.23 -17.02
CA ASP A 101 0.37 3.09 -17.88
C ASP A 101 1.48 2.03 -17.78
N VAL A 102 1.55 1.41 -16.63
CA VAL A 102 2.44 0.29 -16.30
C VAL A 102 1.77 -0.56 -15.24
N ILE A 103 1.98 -1.88 -15.29
CA ILE A 103 1.54 -2.79 -14.24
C ILE A 103 2.65 -2.84 -13.18
N PRO A 104 2.41 -2.52 -11.90
CA PRO A 104 3.42 -2.67 -10.86
C PRO A 104 3.75 -4.16 -10.63
N ASP A 105 4.96 -4.45 -10.12
CA ASP A 105 5.35 -5.81 -9.76
C ASP A 105 4.76 -6.20 -8.40
N LEU A 106 4.69 -5.25 -7.47
CA LEU A 106 4.05 -5.38 -6.17
C LEU A 106 3.04 -4.25 -5.99
N ALA A 107 1.86 -4.58 -5.50
CA ALA A 107 0.89 -3.64 -4.94
C ALA A 107 0.75 -3.88 -3.43
N VAL A 108 0.71 -2.82 -2.64
CA VAL A 108 0.49 -2.86 -1.20
C VAL A 108 -0.75 -2.05 -0.87
N GLU A 109 -1.71 -2.69 -0.21
CA GLU A 109 -2.92 -2.08 0.33
C GLU A 109 -2.84 -2.08 1.85
N VAL A 110 -2.97 -0.93 2.48
CA VAL A 110 -2.98 -0.77 3.93
C VAL A 110 -4.42 -0.62 4.40
N VAL A 111 -4.88 -1.60 5.17
CA VAL A 111 -6.28 -1.67 5.60
C VAL A 111 -6.54 -0.64 6.69
N SER A 112 -7.56 0.19 6.46
CA SER A 112 -8.11 1.13 7.43
C SER A 112 -9.47 0.62 7.95
N PRO A 113 -9.99 1.13 9.08
CA PRO A 113 -11.29 0.72 9.62
C PRO A 113 -12.48 0.91 8.67
N THR A 114 -12.31 1.71 7.62
CA THR A 114 -13.37 1.97 6.62
C THR A 114 -13.35 0.98 5.45
N ASN A 115 -12.33 0.12 5.34
CA ASN A 115 -12.27 -0.90 4.30
C ASN A 115 -13.16 -2.10 4.63
N THR A 116 -13.81 -2.65 3.62
CA THR A 116 -14.52 -3.92 3.74
C THR A 116 -13.66 -5.07 3.22
N ALA A 117 -13.85 -6.26 3.79
CA ALA A 117 -13.15 -7.46 3.31
C ALA A 117 -13.43 -7.73 1.81
N SER A 118 -14.66 -7.45 1.36
CA SER A 118 -15.04 -7.63 -0.05
C SER A 118 -14.26 -6.71 -0.98
N GLU A 119 -14.04 -5.46 -0.61
CA GLU A 119 -13.23 -4.52 -1.39
C GLU A 119 -11.79 -5.02 -1.56
N ILE A 120 -11.17 -5.50 -0.47
CA ILE A 120 -9.82 -6.02 -0.49
C ILE A 120 -9.71 -7.25 -1.39
N VAL A 121 -10.63 -8.20 -1.27
CA VAL A 121 -10.65 -9.42 -2.11
C VAL A 121 -10.77 -9.07 -3.59
N VAL A 122 -11.63 -8.11 -3.93
CA VAL A 122 -11.79 -7.64 -5.32
C VAL A 122 -10.50 -7.00 -5.83
N LYS A 123 -9.88 -6.08 -5.07
CA LYS A 123 -8.61 -5.45 -5.46
C LYS A 123 -7.50 -6.48 -5.68
N VAL A 124 -7.34 -7.44 -4.77
CA VAL A 124 -6.34 -8.52 -4.91
C VAL A 124 -6.55 -9.30 -6.21
N ALA A 125 -7.80 -9.69 -6.51
CA ALA A 125 -8.12 -10.43 -7.73
C ALA A 125 -7.81 -9.61 -8.99
N GLU A 126 -8.14 -8.32 -9.01
CA GLU A 126 -7.88 -7.42 -10.13
C GLU A 126 -6.39 -7.18 -10.37
N TYR A 127 -5.59 -7.00 -9.31
CA TYR A 127 -4.14 -6.87 -9.42
C TYR A 127 -3.51 -8.10 -10.07
N PHE A 128 -3.87 -9.30 -9.63
CA PHE A 128 -3.36 -10.52 -10.27
C PHE A 128 -3.85 -10.71 -11.68
N HIS A 129 -5.10 -10.37 -11.97
CA HIS A 129 -5.64 -10.42 -13.34
C HIS A 129 -4.86 -9.48 -14.28
N ALA A 130 -4.46 -8.32 -13.78
CA ALA A 130 -3.64 -7.36 -14.50
C ALA A 130 -2.17 -7.80 -14.70
N GLY A 131 -1.69 -8.78 -13.93
CA GLY A 131 -0.32 -9.30 -14.02
C GLY A 131 0.65 -8.71 -12.98
N VAL A 132 0.13 -8.21 -11.86
CA VAL A 132 0.93 -7.94 -10.66
C VAL A 132 1.48 -9.27 -10.14
N ARG A 133 2.74 -9.31 -9.71
CA ARG A 133 3.41 -10.54 -9.28
C ARG A 133 3.11 -10.90 -7.84
N GLU A 134 2.90 -9.89 -7.00
CA GLU A 134 2.65 -10.04 -5.57
C GLU A 134 1.75 -8.92 -5.07
N VAL A 135 0.87 -9.21 -4.12
CA VAL A 135 0.02 -8.22 -3.46
C VAL A 135 0.17 -8.39 -1.95
N TRP A 136 0.52 -7.32 -1.26
CA TRP A 136 0.50 -7.28 0.20
C TRP A 136 -0.74 -6.55 0.69
N VAL A 137 -1.43 -7.18 1.64
CA VAL A 137 -2.50 -6.55 2.40
C VAL A 137 -2.01 -6.42 3.83
N VAL A 138 -1.81 -5.18 4.25
CA VAL A 138 -1.25 -4.83 5.56
C VAL A 138 -2.39 -4.50 6.50
N TYR A 139 -2.40 -5.15 7.66
CA TYR A 139 -3.35 -4.92 8.74
C TYR A 139 -2.60 -4.28 9.91
N PRO A 140 -2.57 -2.94 10.01
CA PRO A 140 -1.77 -2.22 11.01
C PRO A 140 -2.17 -2.56 12.44
N VAL A 141 -3.48 -2.60 12.73
CA VAL A 141 -4.02 -2.87 14.07
C VAL A 141 -3.68 -4.28 14.56
N GLU A 142 -3.75 -5.26 13.67
CA GLU A 142 -3.42 -6.66 13.95
C GLU A 142 -1.90 -6.94 13.86
N ALA A 143 -1.12 -5.97 13.42
CA ALA A 143 0.33 -6.08 13.16
C ALA A 143 0.66 -7.28 12.25
N GLN A 144 -0.05 -7.39 11.12
CA GLN A 144 0.06 -8.51 10.19
C GLN A 144 0.20 -8.02 8.75
N ILE A 145 0.91 -8.83 7.94
CA ILE A 145 0.96 -8.68 6.48
C ILE A 145 0.54 -9.99 5.83
N TYR A 146 -0.44 -9.91 4.95
CA TYR A 146 -0.90 -11.01 4.10
C TYR A 146 -0.28 -10.84 2.73
N ALA A 147 0.78 -11.61 2.45
CA ALA A 147 1.49 -11.59 1.17
C ALA A 147 0.88 -12.63 0.22
N PHE A 148 0.09 -12.15 -0.73
CA PHE A 148 -0.51 -12.96 -1.78
C PHE A 148 0.50 -13.15 -2.91
N GLN A 149 0.76 -14.38 -3.31
CA GLN A 149 1.54 -14.77 -4.48
C GLN A 149 0.64 -15.21 -5.65
N SER A 150 -0.62 -15.41 -5.38
CA SER A 150 -1.71 -15.60 -6.33
C SER A 150 -3.04 -15.33 -5.64
N PRO A 151 -4.18 -15.25 -6.34
CA PRO A 151 -5.50 -15.12 -5.70
C PRO A 151 -5.86 -16.28 -4.76
N ARG A 152 -5.10 -17.38 -4.80
CA ARG A 152 -5.35 -18.61 -4.02
C ARG A 152 -4.23 -18.96 -3.05
N THR A 153 -3.10 -18.24 -3.09
CA THR A 153 -1.92 -18.53 -2.27
C THR A 153 -1.54 -17.29 -1.50
N VAL A 154 -1.66 -17.36 -0.19
CA VAL A 154 -1.29 -16.29 0.74
C VAL A 154 -0.39 -16.83 1.84
N ARG A 155 0.63 -16.06 2.20
CA ARG A 155 1.43 -16.26 3.42
C ARG A 155 1.08 -15.14 4.38
N VAL A 156 0.82 -15.50 5.63
CA VAL A 156 0.54 -14.52 6.69
C VAL A 156 1.79 -14.38 7.54
N PHE A 157 2.20 -13.13 7.74
CA PHE A 157 3.33 -12.76 8.57
C PHE A 157 2.86 -11.93 9.76
N LEU A 158 3.32 -12.28 10.95
CA LEU A 158 3.02 -11.60 12.21
C LEU A 158 4.17 -10.65 12.58
N SER A 159 3.99 -9.81 13.58
CA SER A 159 4.96 -8.78 14.00
C SER A 159 6.38 -9.31 14.29
N GLY A 160 6.54 -10.56 14.75
CA GLY A 160 7.83 -11.20 14.99
C GLY A 160 8.49 -11.83 13.79
N ASP A 161 7.80 -11.91 12.65
CA ASP A 161 8.28 -12.61 11.46
C ASP A 161 9.14 -11.70 10.56
N THR A 162 9.82 -12.36 9.62
CA THR A 162 10.57 -11.70 8.54
C THR A 162 10.04 -12.16 7.19
N ILE A 163 9.65 -11.22 6.34
CA ILE A 163 9.42 -11.51 4.92
C ILE A 163 10.80 -11.58 4.27
N SER A 164 11.16 -12.75 3.72
CA SER A 164 12.47 -13.00 3.10
C SER A 164 12.41 -13.52 1.66
N GLU A 165 11.21 -13.79 1.17
CA GLU A 165 10.97 -14.38 -0.14
C GLU A 165 9.85 -13.61 -0.83
N SER A 166 10.21 -12.52 -1.53
CA SER A 166 9.27 -11.76 -2.34
C SER A 166 9.50 -12.06 -3.83
N PRO A 167 8.52 -12.62 -4.54
CA PRO A 167 8.63 -12.79 -5.98
C PRO A 167 8.70 -11.46 -6.74
N ALA A 168 8.26 -10.37 -6.13
CA ALA A 168 8.29 -9.04 -6.74
C ALA A 168 9.64 -8.33 -6.53
N ILE A 169 10.23 -8.44 -5.32
CA ILE A 169 11.49 -7.76 -4.97
C ILE A 169 12.52 -8.82 -4.54
N PRO A 170 13.39 -9.28 -5.46
CA PRO A 170 14.40 -10.29 -5.15
C PRO A 170 15.31 -9.88 -3.99
N ASP A 171 15.65 -10.83 -3.12
CA ASP A 171 16.55 -10.69 -1.98
C ASP A 171 16.11 -9.65 -0.93
N PHE A 172 14.90 -9.12 -1.04
CA PHE A 172 14.35 -8.20 -0.05
C PHE A 172 14.01 -8.94 1.23
N GLN A 173 14.45 -8.37 2.35
CA GLN A 173 14.09 -8.85 3.68
C GLN A 173 13.46 -7.72 4.49
N LEU A 174 12.33 -8.01 5.10
CA LEU A 174 11.60 -7.08 5.96
C LEU A 174 11.28 -7.77 7.29
N ARG A 175 11.88 -7.30 8.37
CA ARG A 175 11.46 -7.68 9.72
C ARG A 175 10.22 -6.87 10.11
N LEU A 176 9.13 -7.55 10.42
CA LEU A 176 7.87 -6.86 10.71
C LEU A 176 7.92 -6.05 12.01
N SER A 177 8.82 -6.40 12.94
CA SER A 177 9.09 -5.59 14.15
C SER A 177 9.68 -4.20 13.86
N GLU A 178 10.22 -3.97 12.66
CA GLU A 178 10.67 -2.64 12.22
C GLU A 178 9.49 -1.76 11.74
N VAL A 179 8.38 -2.40 11.35
CA VAL A 179 7.16 -1.73 10.87
C VAL A 179 6.14 -1.59 12.00
N PHE A 180 5.94 -2.67 12.75
CA PHE A 180 4.97 -2.73 13.84
C PHE A 180 5.71 -2.67 15.18
N LYS A 181 5.75 -1.49 15.81
CA LYS A 181 6.28 -1.34 17.16
C LYS A 181 5.36 -2.05 18.14
N SER A 182 5.91 -2.88 19.01
CA SER A 182 5.11 -3.51 20.05
C SER A 182 4.66 -2.45 21.08
N SER A 183 3.39 -2.50 21.48
CA SER A 183 2.84 -1.64 22.54
C SER A 183 3.55 -1.78 23.92
N GLU A 184 4.44 -2.76 24.07
CA GLU A 184 5.26 -2.94 25.27
C GLU A 184 6.42 -1.94 25.38
N GLU A 185 6.82 -1.31 24.27
CA GLU A 185 7.84 -0.25 24.32
C GLU A 185 7.25 1.11 24.72
N GLU A 186 5.99 1.39 24.42
CA GLU A 186 5.33 2.63 24.82
C GLU A 186 5.14 2.75 26.35
N THR A 187 4.99 1.63 27.07
CA THR A 187 4.81 1.64 28.53
C THR A 187 6.10 1.83 29.32
N ARG A 188 7.28 1.71 28.71
CA ARG A 188 8.56 1.92 29.40
C ARG A 188 9.00 3.38 29.48
N ASP A 189 8.55 4.22 28.57
CA ASP A 189 8.94 5.64 28.54
C ASP A 189 8.01 6.57 29.35
N GLU A 190 6.82 6.10 29.79
CA GLU A 190 5.86 6.96 30.49
C GLU A 190 6.01 7.03 32.01
N PHE A 191 6.85 6.22 32.66
CA PHE A 191 7.08 6.33 34.11
C PHE A 191 8.57 6.29 34.48
N PRO A 192 9.24 7.45 34.59
CA PRO A 192 10.52 7.50 35.29
C PRO A 192 10.26 7.19 36.76
N HIS A 193 10.73 6.01 37.21
CA HIS A 193 10.83 5.69 38.64
C HIS A 193 11.86 6.60 39.28
N ASP A 194 11.44 7.76 39.72
CA ASP A 194 12.15 8.46 40.79
C ASP A 194 11.14 9.20 41.70
N ALA A 195 10.75 8.52 42.75
CA ALA A 195 10.15 9.13 43.93
C ALA A 195 10.88 8.62 45.14
N THR A 196 12.07 9.18 45.37
CA THR A 196 12.74 9.14 46.67
C THR A 196 11.88 9.89 47.68
N MET A 197 11.20 9.17 48.58
CA MET A 197 10.48 9.76 49.70
C MET A 197 11.50 10.30 50.72
N PRO A 198 11.37 11.53 51.20
CA PRO A 198 12.18 12.00 52.32
C PRO A 198 11.68 11.37 53.61
N GLN A 199 12.59 10.72 54.32
CA GLN A 199 12.36 10.30 55.73
C GLN A 199 12.47 11.51 56.65
N SER A 200 11.43 11.72 57.43
CA SER A 200 11.45 12.54 58.65
C SER A 200 11.07 11.67 59.82
#